data_8d58690c32a128a6476c692120e124dd
#
_entry.id   8d58690c32a128a6476c692120e124dd
#
_cell.length_a   1.000
_cell.length_b   1.000
_cell.length_c   1.000
_cell.angle_alpha   90.00
_cell.angle_beta   90.00
_cell.angle_gamma   90.00
#
_symmetry.space_group_name_H-M   'P 1'
#
loop_
_entity.id
_entity.type
_entity.pdbx_description
1 polymer ?
#
loop_
_entity_poly.entity_id
_entity_poly.type
_entity_poly.pdbx_seq_one_letter_code
_entity_poly.pdbx_strand_id
1 'polypeptide(L)'
;MAKNQYEGYQYIDLDNLYTYENSTVLINKQNILDPNSAKNNEHLHVSKRLTDLYIQPILVYSTDDIQKIHKYLFQDVYSWAGQYRRVNISKSGNPFMSIQSFNSAEEYINDLLNTYHQKANTKECIIHSLAKILDSLNFFHPFREGNGRTQREVIRVLAISKGYRAQIRVSDDDIIYNTYMDGTVYGDLQKLESLFELILEKI
;
A
#
# COMPACT_ATOMS: atom_id res chain seq x y z
N MET A 1 -13.89 3.96 -18.26
CA MET A 1 -14.24 5.30 -17.74
C MET A 1 -13.87 5.50 -16.26
N ALA A 2 -13.92 4.48 -15.40
CA ALA A 2 -13.61 4.65 -13.97
C ALA A 2 -12.13 4.94 -13.65
N LYS A 3 -11.17 4.50 -14.46
CA LYS A 3 -9.74 4.85 -14.26
C LYS A 3 -9.47 6.35 -14.29
N ASN A 4 -10.23 7.13 -15.06
CA ASN A 4 -10.06 8.57 -15.16
C ASN A 4 -10.51 9.34 -13.90
N GLN A 5 -11.37 8.77 -13.06
CA GLN A 5 -11.82 9.40 -11.82
C GLN A 5 -10.68 9.62 -10.81
N TYR A 6 -9.62 8.80 -10.89
CA TYR A 6 -8.50 8.82 -9.94
C TYR A 6 -7.17 9.31 -10.55
N GLU A 7 -7.14 9.73 -11.82
CA GLU A 7 -5.93 10.23 -12.50
C GLU A 7 -5.37 11.53 -11.90
N GLY A 8 -6.24 12.36 -11.28
CA GLY A 8 -5.85 13.61 -10.61
C GLY A 8 -5.40 13.47 -9.16
N TYR A 9 -5.19 12.25 -8.69
CA TYR A 9 -4.88 11.95 -7.30
C TYR A 9 -3.40 12.26 -7.00
N GLN A 10 -3.09 13.50 -6.59
CA GLN A 10 -1.72 13.97 -6.37
C GLN A 10 -1.44 14.27 -4.89
N TYR A 11 -0.22 13.99 -4.45
CA TYR A 11 0.29 14.41 -3.17
C TYR A 11 0.76 15.87 -3.21
N ILE A 12 0.59 16.57 -2.10
CA ILE A 12 1.17 17.89 -1.90
C ILE A 12 2.38 17.73 -0.98
N ASP A 13 3.57 18.06 -1.49
CA ASP A 13 4.80 18.16 -0.71
C ASP A 13 5.16 19.64 -0.59
N LEU A 14 4.79 20.23 0.53
CA LEU A 14 4.98 21.67 0.78
C LEU A 14 6.43 22.02 1.16
N ASP A 15 7.20 21.03 1.62
CA ASP A 15 8.53 21.28 2.21
C ASP A 15 9.69 21.01 1.23
N ASN A 16 9.42 20.59 0.00
CA ASN A 16 10.41 20.13 -0.99
C ASN A 16 11.41 19.09 -0.43
N LEU A 17 10.99 18.37 0.62
CA LEU A 17 11.83 17.40 1.33
C LEU A 17 12.09 16.15 0.47
N TYR A 18 11.11 15.79 -0.35
CA TYR A 18 11.09 14.56 -1.14
C TYR A 18 11.13 14.82 -2.65
N THR A 19 10.93 16.05 -3.09
CA THR A 19 10.92 16.41 -4.51
C THR A 19 12.14 17.23 -4.88
N TYR A 20 12.54 17.19 -6.14
CA TYR A 20 13.50 18.16 -6.65
C TYR A 20 12.90 19.57 -6.62
N GLU A 21 13.77 20.57 -6.50
CA GLU A 21 13.37 21.97 -6.45
C GLU A 21 12.53 22.36 -7.70
N ASN A 22 11.40 23.03 -7.48
CA ASN A 22 10.46 23.42 -8.53
C ASN A 22 9.94 22.26 -9.41
N SER A 23 9.87 21.04 -8.87
CA SER A 23 9.46 19.85 -9.56
C SER A 23 8.50 18.99 -8.73
N THR A 24 7.65 18.21 -9.41
CA THR A 24 6.83 17.15 -8.78
C THR A 24 7.56 15.80 -8.73
N VAL A 25 8.75 15.71 -9.34
CA VAL A 25 9.54 14.48 -9.39
C VAL A 25 10.20 14.22 -8.03
N LEU A 26 10.00 13.02 -7.51
CA LEU A 26 10.64 12.58 -6.27
C LEU A 26 12.14 12.42 -6.46
N ILE A 27 12.92 12.88 -5.47
CA ILE A 27 14.36 12.69 -5.43
C ILE A 27 14.65 11.21 -5.46
N ASN A 28 15.36 10.77 -6.49
CA ASN A 28 15.67 9.37 -6.76
C ASN A 28 17.18 9.14 -6.89
N LYS A 29 17.62 7.91 -6.67
CA LYS A 29 19.05 7.53 -6.66
C LYS A 29 19.74 7.69 -8.01
N GLN A 30 18.95 7.67 -9.09
CA GLN A 30 19.46 7.81 -10.46
C GLN A 30 19.54 9.26 -10.93
N ASN A 31 19.12 10.22 -10.08
CA ASN A 31 19.08 11.65 -10.40
C ASN A 31 18.27 11.98 -11.67
N ILE A 32 17.19 11.22 -11.91
CA ILE A 32 16.30 11.43 -13.06
C ILE A 32 15.33 12.57 -12.72
N LEU A 33 15.33 13.61 -13.54
CA LEU A 33 14.48 14.81 -13.38
C LEU A 33 13.24 14.80 -14.27
N ASP A 34 13.28 14.06 -15.39
CA ASP A 34 12.13 13.93 -16.28
C ASP A 34 11.05 13.04 -15.64
N PRO A 35 9.79 13.52 -15.50
CA PRO A 35 8.74 12.79 -14.80
C PRO A 35 8.43 11.41 -15.40
N ASN A 36 8.42 11.30 -16.73
CA ASN A 36 8.10 10.03 -17.39
C ASN A 36 9.24 9.02 -17.23
N SER A 37 10.47 9.47 -17.39
CA SER A 37 11.66 8.64 -17.18
C SER A 37 11.77 8.17 -15.73
N ALA A 38 11.52 9.06 -14.76
CA ALA A 38 11.51 8.71 -13.34
C ALA A 38 10.44 7.65 -13.00
N LYS A 39 9.22 7.82 -13.51
CA LYS A 39 8.13 6.87 -13.35
C LYS A 39 8.45 5.51 -13.97
N ASN A 40 9.00 5.50 -15.18
CA ASN A 40 9.37 4.26 -15.86
C ASN A 40 10.51 3.53 -15.12
N ASN A 41 11.51 4.26 -14.65
CA ASN A 41 12.60 3.71 -13.85
C ASN A 41 12.09 3.11 -12.54
N GLU A 42 11.21 3.81 -11.82
CA GLU A 42 10.57 3.27 -10.61
C GLU A 42 9.81 1.99 -10.92
N HIS A 43 8.97 2.01 -11.96
CA HIS A 43 8.17 0.85 -12.36
C HIS A 43 9.05 -0.36 -12.66
N LEU A 44 10.13 -0.18 -13.40
CA LEU A 44 11.07 -1.26 -13.74
C LEU A 44 11.67 -1.91 -12.49
N HIS A 45 12.21 -1.10 -11.59
CA HIS A 45 12.85 -1.60 -10.37
C HIS A 45 11.85 -2.27 -9.43
N VAL A 46 10.70 -1.65 -9.20
CA VAL A 46 9.68 -2.18 -8.30
C VAL A 46 9.05 -3.46 -8.84
N SER A 47 8.80 -3.56 -10.15
CA SER A 47 8.27 -4.78 -10.76
C SER A 47 9.22 -5.97 -10.59
N LYS A 48 10.53 -5.76 -10.76
CA LYS A 48 11.53 -6.78 -10.49
C LYS A 48 11.48 -7.24 -9.03
N ARG A 49 11.46 -6.30 -8.08
CA ARG A 49 11.39 -6.60 -6.65
C ARG A 49 10.10 -7.31 -6.24
N LEU A 50 8.96 -6.94 -6.85
CA LEU A 50 7.72 -7.67 -6.66
C LEU A 50 7.82 -9.12 -7.12
N THR A 51 8.46 -9.39 -8.27
CA THR A 51 8.68 -10.76 -8.75
C THR A 51 9.50 -11.57 -7.74
N ASP A 52 10.55 -10.98 -7.16
CA ASP A 52 11.35 -11.65 -6.13
C ASP A 52 10.50 -11.98 -4.88
N LEU A 53 9.63 -11.05 -4.42
CA LEU A 53 8.73 -11.28 -3.29
C LEU A 53 7.66 -12.35 -3.56
N TYR A 54 7.27 -12.55 -4.84
CA TYR A 54 6.39 -13.67 -5.19
C TYR A 54 7.04 -15.03 -4.93
N ILE A 55 8.36 -15.12 -5.13
CA ILE A 55 9.14 -16.33 -4.91
C ILE A 55 9.49 -16.50 -3.43
N GLN A 56 9.92 -15.41 -2.79
CA GLN A 56 10.35 -15.41 -1.40
C GLN A 56 9.68 -14.24 -0.63
N PRO A 57 8.45 -14.45 -0.11
CA PRO A 57 7.71 -13.40 0.57
C PRO A 57 8.35 -13.02 1.92
N ILE A 58 8.26 -11.75 2.28
CA ILE A 58 8.53 -11.27 3.63
C ILE A 58 7.26 -11.46 4.46
N LEU A 59 7.31 -12.30 5.48
CA LEU A 59 6.18 -12.55 6.37
C LEU A 59 5.85 -11.28 7.17
N VAL A 60 4.56 -11.09 7.45
CA VAL A 60 4.04 -9.86 8.09
C VAL A 60 3.43 -10.21 9.44
N TYR A 61 4.08 -9.77 10.51
CA TYR A 61 3.61 -9.89 11.89
C TYR A 61 3.47 -8.52 12.58
N SER A 62 4.14 -7.50 12.06
CA SER A 62 4.18 -6.17 12.65
C SER A 62 4.34 -5.08 11.58
N THR A 63 4.20 -3.83 11.99
CA THR A 63 4.48 -2.66 11.15
C THR A 63 5.94 -2.59 10.68
N ASP A 64 6.89 -3.13 11.45
CA ASP A 64 8.29 -3.27 11.02
C ASP A 64 8.43 -4.13 9.77
N ASP A 65 7.63 -5.18 9.63
CA ASP A 65 7.66 -6.04 8.45
C ASP A 65 7.06 -5.32 7.24
N ILE A 66 6.07 -4.46 7.45
CA ILE A 66 5.53 -3.57 6.42
C ILE A 66 6.61 -2.60 5.93
N GLN A 67 7.40 -2.03 6.85
CA GLN A 67 8.57 -1.19 6.49
C GLN A 67 9.62 -1.98 5.71
N LYS A 68 9.90 -3.23 6.09
CA LYS A 68 10.82 -4.11 5.35
C LYS A 68 10.34 -4.38 3.92
N ILE A 69 9.04 -4.65 3.74
CA ILE A 69 8.44 -4.81 2.40
C ILE A 69 8.62 -3.54 1.59
N HIS A 70 8.26 -2.37 2.13
CA HIS A 70 8.44 -1.10 1.44
C HIS A 70 9.91 -0.84 1.09
N LYS A 71 10.82 -1.08 2.05
CA LYS A 71 12.26 -0.97 1.82
C LYS A 71 12.70 -1.86 0.67
N TYR A 72 12.29 -3.12 0.68
CA TYR A 72 12.67 -4.08 -0.35
C TYR A 72 12.18 -3.66 -1.73
N LEU A 73 10.95 -3.16 -1.84
CA LEU A 73 10.36 -2.74 -3.10
C LEU A 73 11.04 -1.50 -3.69
N PHE A 74 11.42 -0.53 -2.87
CA PHE A 74 11.82 0.80 -3.32
C PHE A 74 13.30 1.14 -3.11
N GLN A 75 14.09 0.24 -2.50
CA GLN A 75 15.48 0.51 -2.15
C GLN A 75 16.39 0.88 -3.32
N ASP A 76 16.07 0.43 -4.53
CA ASP A 76 16.87 0.75 -5.72
C ASP A 76 16.57 2.15 -6.28
N VAL A 77 15.44 2.73 -5.88
CA VAL A 77 14.95 4.02 -6.40
C VAL A 77 15.10 5.14 -5.37
N TYR A 78 14.72 4.89 -4.11
CA TYR A 78 14.65 5.93 -3.09
C TYR A 78 15.58 5.67 -1.92
N SER A 79 16.30 6.71 -1.47
CA SER A 79 17.14 6.63 -0.27
C SER A 79 16.33 6.49 1.03
N TRP A 80 15.10 6.97 1.03
CA TRP A 80 14.15 6.90 2.14
C TRP A 80 13.26 5.64 2.14
N ALA A 81 13.53 4.67 1.24
CA ALA A 81 12.78 3.42 1.20
C ALA A 81 12.73 2.73 2.57
N GLY A 82 11.52 2.36 3.02
CA GLY A 82 11.29 1.77 4.34
C GLY A 82 11.15 2.78 5.48
N GLN A 83 11.38 4.07 5.24
CA GLN A 83 11.23 5.11 6.25
C GLN A 83 9.83 5.72 6.19
N TYR A 84 9.25 5.99 7.35
CA TYR A 84 7.99 6.74 7.42
C TYR A 84 8.20 8.18 6.92
N ARG A 85 7.16 8.72 6.29
CA ARG A 85 7.17 10.10 5.82
C ARG A 85 7.28 11.07 6.99
N ARG A 86 7.90 12.20 6.72
CA ARG A 86 8.12 13.29 7.67
C ARG A 86 7.26 14.51 7.36
N VAL A 87 6.34 14.39 6.40
CA VAL A 87 5.40 15.43 5.98
C VAL A 87 3.98 14.88 6.03
N ASN A 88 3.01 15.74 6.34
CA ASN A 88 1.61 15.42 6.18
C ASN A 88 1.26 15.46 4.70
N ILE A 89 0.51 14.48 4.23
CA ILE A 89 0.10 14.35 2.84
C ILE A 89 -1.41 14.23 2.73
N SER A 90 -1.94 14.70 1.63
CA SER A 90 -3.33 14.53 1.25
C SER A 90 -3.42 14.10 -0.20
N LYS A 91 -4.54 13.51 -0.56
CA LYS A 91 -4.77 13.06 -1.93
C LYS A 91 -6.18 13.47 -2.36
N SER A 92 -6.27 14.31 -3.41
CA SER A 92 -7.54 14.92 -3.86
C SER A 92 -8.34 15.58 -2.72
N GLY A 93 -7.64 16.30 -1.83
CA GLY A 93 -8.26 16.98 -0.70
C GLY A 93 -8.54 16.10 0.53
N ASN A 94 -8.39 14.79 0.45
CA ASN A 94 -8.56 13.87 1.58
C ASN A 94 -7.22 13.71 2.32
N PRO A 95 -7.11 14.16 3.59
CA PRO A 95 -5.90 14.00 4.37
C PRO A 95 -5.74 12.54 4.80
N PHE A 96 -4.50 12.05 4.74
CA PHE A 96 -4.12 10.81 5.42
C PHE A 96 -3.78 11.10 6.89
N MET A 97 -3.54 10.06 7.67
CA MET A 97 -3.20 10.20 9.07
C MET A 97 -2.05 11.19 9.30
N SER A 98 -2.19 12.05 10.30
CA SER A 98 -1.14 12.98 10.72
C SER A 98 0.09 12.22 11.23
N ILE A 99 1.30 12.71 10.90
CA ILE A 99 2.55 12.11 11.39
C ILE A 99 2.66 12.07 12.91
N GLN A 100 2.00 13.00 13.61
CA GLN A 100 1.94 13.03 15.07
C GLN A 100 1.18 11.83 15.67
N SER A 101 0.33 11.17 14.88
CA SER A 101 -0.48 10.02 15.33
C SER A 101 0.13 8.67 14.93
N PHE A 102 1.33 8.65 14.36
CA PHE A 102 1.92 7.42 13.83
C PHE A 102 2.15 6.34 14.89
N ASN A 103 2.61 6.70 16.08
CA ASN A 103 2.82 5.73 17.16
C ASN A 103 1.52 4.99 17.53
N SER A 104 0.40 5.74 17.67
CA SER A 104 -0.90 5.13 17.96
C SER A 104 -1.42 4.27 16.79
N ALA A 105 -1.11 4.66 15.55
CA ALA A 105 -1.46 3.87 14.38
C ALA A 105 -0.67 2.55 14.32
N GLU A 106 0.61 2.59 14.64
CA GLU A 106 1.45 1.39 14.70
C GLU A 106 0.94 0.40 15.75
N GLU A 107 0.65 0.88 16.96
CA GLU A 107 0.06 0.06 18.02
C GLU A 107 -1.24 -0.60 17.55
N TYR A 108 -2.16 0.18 16.98
CA TYR A 108 -3.43 -0.32 16.47
C TYR A 108 -3.26 -1.35 15.34
N ILE A 109 -2.38 -1.09 14.38
CA ILE A 109 -2.13 -2.02 13.27
C ILE A 109 -1.47 -3.29 13.77
N ASN A 110 -0.54 -3.19 14.71
CA ASN A 110 0.09 -4.36 15.33
C ASN A 110 -0.94 -5.23 16.06
N ASP A 111 -1.90 -4.63 16.76
CA ASP A 111 -3.02 -5.35 17.38
C ASP A 111 -3.93 -6.04 16.36
N LEU A 112 -4.20 -5.39 15.21
CA LEU A 112 -4.95 -6.01 14.12
C LEU A 112 -4.21 -7.21 13.54
N LEU A 113 -2.90 -7.08 13.28
CA LEU A 113 -2.07 -8.17 12.76
C LEU A 113 -2.01 -9.34 13.73
N ASN A 114 -1.80 -9.07 15.02
CA ASN A 114 -1.81 -10.09 16.06
C ASN A 114 -3.17 -10.82 16.14
N THR A 115 -4.27 -10.05 16.13
CA THR A 115 -5.63 -10.60 16.12
C THR A 115 -5.87 -11.46 14.86
N TYR A 116 -5.42 -11.02 13.70
CA TYR A 116 -5.50 -11.77 12.45
C TYR A 116 -4.82 -13.13 12.57
N HIS A 117 -3.57 -13.16 13.03
CA HIS A 117 -2.82 -14.40 13.15
C HIS A 117 -3.44 -15.37 14.15
N GLN A 118 -3.95 -14.88 15.26
CA GLN A 118 -4.52 -15.71 16.34
C GLN A 118 -5.96 -16.15 16.07
N LYS A 119 -6.82 -15.31 15.50
CA LYS A 119 -8.28 -15.50 15.50
C LYS A 119 -8.90 -15.67 14.11
N ALA A 120 -8.26 -15.26 13.02
CA ALA A 120 -8.84 -15.39 11.68
C ALA A 120 -8.67 -16.82 11.16
N ASN A 121 -9.58 -17.72 11.55
CA ASN A 121 -9.51 -19.15 11.24
C ASN A 121 -10.62 -19.65 10.31
N THR A 122 -11.63 -18.83 10.00
CA THR A 122 -12.65 -19.10 8.99
C THR A 122 -12.49 -18.15 7.82
N LYS A 123 -13.05 -18.48 6.65
CA LYS A 123 -12.99 -17.61 5.46
C LYS A 123 -13.58 -16.24 5.75
N GLU A 124 -14.71 -16.18 6.43
CA GLU A 124 -15.43 -14.96 6.80
C GLU A 124 -14.58 -14.09 7.74
N CYS A 125 -13.96 -14.69 8.76
CA CYS A 125 -13.04 -13.98 9.67
C CYS A 125 -11.80 -13.45 8.95
N ILE A 126 -11.27 -14.21 7.97
CA ILE A 126 -10.12 -13.79 7.16
C ILE A 126 -10.52 -12.58 6.29
N ILE A 127 -11.66 -12.65 5.59
CA ILE A 127 -12.20 -11.57 4.76
C ILE A 127 -12.34 -10.28 5.58
N HIS A 128 -13.07 -10.36 6.70
CA HIS A 128 -13.29 -9.20 7.58
C HIS A 128 -11.97 -8.61 8.08
N SER A 129 -11.05 -9.45 8.52
CA SER A 129 -9.76 -8.98 9.05
C SER A 129 -8.88 -8.36 7.97
N LEU A 130 -8.81 -8.95 6.77
CA LEU A 130 -8.05 -8.39 5.64
C LEU A 130 -8.63 -7.05 5.19
N ALA A 131 -9.97 -6.92 5.15
CA ALA A 131 -10.64 -5.66 4.82
C ALA A 131 -10.27 -4.57 5.84
N LYS A 132 -10.34 -4.89 7.14
CA LYS A 132 -10.01 -3.97 8.22
C LYS A 132 -8.54 -3.56 8.22
N ILE A 133 -7.62 -4.51 7.97
CA ILE A 133 -6.19 -4.23 7.85
C ILE A 133 -5.92 -3.33 6.65
N LEU A 134 -6.52 -3.62 5.49
CA LEU A 134 -6.33 -2.82 4.28
C LEU A 134 -6.83 -1.39 4.46
N ASP A 135 -8.02 -1.19 5.03
CA ASP A 135 -8.58 0.13 5.35
C ASP A 135 -7.65 0.91 6.29
N SER A 136 -7.23 0.27 7.39
CA SER A 136 -6.33 0.89 8.38
C SER A 136 -4.99 1.27 7.78
N LEU A 137 -4.39 0.42 6.96
CA LEU A 137 -3.13 0.72 6.24
C LEU A 137 -3.31 1.85 5.24
N ASN A 138 -4.47 1.91 4.57
CA ASN A 138 -4.76 3.00 3.64
C ASN A 138 -4.91 4.33 4.36
N PHE A 139 -5.58 4.38 5.51
CA PHE A 139 -5.68 5.60 6.31
C PHE A 139 -4.33 6.01 6.93
N PHE A 140 -3.56 5.05 7.45
CA PHE A 140 -2.23 5.29 7.99
C PHE A 140 -1.29 5.92 6.94
N HIS A 141 -1.23 5.36 5.75
CA HIS A 141 -0.46 5.86 4.60
C HIS A 141 0.96 6.33 4.98
N PRO A 142 1.78 5.45 5.58
CA PRO A 142 2.98 5.89 6.32
C PRO A 142 4.14 6.33 5.43
N PHE A 143 4.15 5.98 4.15
CA PHE A 143 5.26 6.30 3.25
C PHE A 143 4.94 7.50 2.36
N ARG A 144 5.99 8.18 1.88
CA ARG A 144 5.81 9.31 0.95
C ARG A 144 5.23 8.87 -0.39
N GLU A 145 5.62 7.71 -0.89
CA GLU A 145 5.13 7.08 -2.11
C GLU A 145 5.13 5.56 -1.94
N GLY A 146 4.44 4.83 -2.80
CA GLY A 146 4.47 3.36 -2.81
C GLY A 146 3.55 2.65 -1.81
N ASN A 147 2.72 3.40 -1.06
CA ASN A 147 1.81 2.84 -0.07
C ASN A 147 0.90 1.76 -0.65
N GLY A 148 0.22 2.04 -1.77
CA GLY A 148 -0.69 1.06 -2.38
C GLY A 148 -0.01 -0.23 -2.83
N ARG A 149 1.21 -0.16 -3.35
CA ARG A 149 1.99 -1.38 -3.75
C ARG A 149 2.39 -2.19 -2.53
N THR A 150 2.84 -1.51 -1.47
CA THR A 150 3.18 -2.14 -0.19
C THR A 150 1.95 -2.78 0.45
N GLN A 151 0.82 -2.09 0.51
CA GLN A 151 -0.44 -2.60 1.07
C GLN A 151 -0.90 -3.86 0.34
N ARG A 152 -0.89 -3.87 -0.99
CA ARG A 152 -1.28 -5.04 -1.78
C ARG A 152 -0.37 -6.24 -1.54
N GLU A 153 0.93 -6.01 -1.38
CA GLU A 153 1.87 -7.07 -1.04
C GLU A 153 1.64 -7.61 0.38
N VAL A 154 1.41 -6.73 1.36
CA VAL A 154 1.02 -7.11 2.73
C VAL A 154 -0.22 -8.01 2.72
N ILE A 155 -1.28 -7.60 2.03
CA ILE A 155 -2.53 -8.37 1.93
C ILE A 155 -2.28 -9.73 1.26
N ARG A 156 -1.49 -9.77 0.18
CA ARG A 156 -1.11 -11.02 -0.47
C ARG A 156 -0.44 -12.00 0.49
N VAL A 157 0.53 -11.52 1.24
CA VAL A 157 1.29 -12.37 2.19
C VAL A 157 0.42 -12.83 3.35
N LEU A 158 -0.42 -11.96 3.90
CA LEU A 158 -1.36 -12.32 4.95
C LEU A 158 -2.34 -13.41 4.47
N ALA A 159 -2.91 -13.29 3.27
CA ALA A 159 -3.77 -14.31 2.69
C ALA A 159 -3.06 -15.67 2.56
N ILE A 160 -1.83 -15.67 2.02
CA ILE A 160 -0.99 -16.87 1.88
C ILE A 160 -0.75 -17.54 3.24
N SER A 161 -0.52 -16.77 4.30
CA SER A 161 -0.30 -17.30 5.65
C SER A 161 -1.49 -18.10 6.20
N LYS A 162 -2.67 -17.94 5.61
CA LYS A 162 -3.92 -18.66 5.94
C LYS A 162 -4.34 -19.68 4.89
N GLY A 163 -3.48 -19.96 3.89
CA GLY A 163 -3.76 -20.92 2.82
C GLY A 163 -4.69 -20.38 1.73
N TYR A 164 -4.69 -19.06 1.53
CA TYR A 164 -5.48 -18.41 0.49
C TYR A 164 -4.60 -17.58 -0.43
N ARG A 165 -5.07 -17.40 -1.67
CA ARG A 165 -4.55 -16.42 -2.61
C ARG A 165 -5.49 -15.20 -2.58
N ALA A 166 -4.92 -14.00 -2.46
CA ALA A 166 -5.61 -12.74 -2.66
C ALA A 166 -4.74 -11.82 -3.49
N GLN A 167 -5.16 -11.52 -4.72
CA GLN A 167 -4.41 -10.67 -5.62
C GLN A 167 -5.26 -9.51 -6.12
N ILE A 168 -4.97 -8.31 -5.64
CA ILE A 168 -5.63 -7.09 -6.09
C ILE A 168 -4.92 -6.61 -7.36
N ARG A 169 -5.45 -6.99 -8.53
CA ARG A 169 -4.95 -6.59 -9.85
C ARG A 169 -5.56 -5.24 -10.25
N VAL A 170 -4.76 -4.21 -10.21
CA VAL A 170 -5.19 -2.83 -10.50
C VAL A 170 -5.32 -2.54 -12.00
N SER A 171 -4.73 -3.38 -12.86
CA SER A 171 -4.65 -3.15 -14.31
C SER A 171 -5.65 -3.94 -15.16
N ASP A 172 -6.15 -5.08 -14.65
CA ASP A 172 -6.72 -6.10 -15.53
C ASP A 172 -8.23 -6.32 -15.35
N ASP A 173 -8.82 -5.81 -14.25
CA ASP A 173 -10.24 -6.00 -13.94
C ASP A 173 -10.84 -4.72 -13.40
N ASP A 174 -11.78 -4.14 -14.14
CA ASP A 174 -12.43 -2.88 -13.75
C ASP A 174 -13.32 -3.04 -12.50
N ILE A 175 -13.90 -4.21 -12.27
CA ILE A 175 -14.75 -4.47 -11.09
C ILE A 175 -13.86 -4.51 -9.84
N ILE A 176 -12.80 -5.31 -9.88
CA ILE A 176 -11.83 -5.42 -8.76
C ILE A 176 -11.19 -4.05 -8.48
N TYR A 177 -10.75 -3.35 -9.54
CA TYR A 177 -10.16 -2.03 -9.41
C TYR A 177 -11.11 -1.02 -8.77
N ASN A 178 -12.35 -0.94 -9.27
CA ASN A 178 -13.34 0.01 -8.75
C ASN A 178 -13.74 -0.32 -7.31
N THR A 179 -14.00 -1.57 -7.01
CA THR A 179 -14.34 -2.01 -5.64
C THR A 179 -13.21 -1.70 -4.66
N TYR A 180 -11.94 -1.96 -5.07
CA TYR A 180 -10.75 -1.60 -4.29
C TYR A 180 -10.64 -0.09 -4.07
N MET A 181 -10.77 0.70 -5.15
CA MET A 181 -10.61 2.16 -5.05
C MET A 181 -11.75 2.80 -4.25
N ASP A 182 -12.99 2.41 -4.50
CA ASP A 182 -14.13 2.90 -3.74
C ASP A 182 -14.02 2.56 -2.26
N GLY A 183 -13.68 1.31 -1.95
CA GLY A 183 -13.48 0.87 -0.57
C GLY A 183 -12.39 1.65 0.15
N THR A 184 -11.23 1.84 -0.51
CA THR A 184 -10.09 2.54 0.10
C THR A 184 -10.23 4.06 0.15
N VAL A 185 -10.82 4.69 -0.86
CA VAL A 185 -10.97 6.16 -0.92
C VAL A 185 -12.05 6.66 0.04
N TYR A 186 -13.13 5.90 0.18
CA TYR A 186 -14.27 6.28 1.03
C TYR A 186 -14.27 5.60 2.41
N GLY A 187 -13.30 4.72 2.71
CA GLY A 187 -13.25 3.95 3.96
C GLY A 187 -14.47 3.00 4.11
N ASP A 188 -14.94 2.47 2.97
CA ASP A 188 -16.13 1.59 2.96
C ASP A 188 -15.71 0.14 3.19
N LEU A 189 -15.79 -0.28 4.45
CA LEU A 189 -15.40 -1.63 4.87
C LEU A 189 -16.23 -2.73 4.19
N GLN A 190 -17.50 -2.49 3.91
CA GLN A 190 -18.37 -3.49 3.23
C GLN A 190 -17.91 -3.71 1.79
N LYS A 191 -17.49 -2.65 1.09
CA LYS A 191 -16.89 -2.78 -0.25
C LYS A 191 -15.56 -3.52 -0.20
N LEU A 192 -14.73 -3.30 0.82
CA LEU A 192 -13.50 -4.06 0.98
C LEU A 192 -13.75 -5.53 1.32
N GLU A 193 -14.77 -5.84 2.13
CA GLU A 193 -15.18 -7.23 2.36
C GLU A 193 -15.66 -7.89 1.05
N SER A 194 -16.52 -7.20 0.29
CA SER A 194 -16.97 -7.68 -1.03
C SER A 194 -15.80 -7.89 -2.01
N LEU A 195 -14.79 -7.01 -1.98
CA LEU A 195 -13.55 -7.22 -2.74
C LEU A 195 -12.90 -8.55 -2.38
N PHE A 196 -12.73 -8.84 -1.07
CA PHE A 196 -12.10 -10.08 -0.63
C PHE A 196 -12.96 -11.32 -0.89
N GLU A 197 -14.29 -11.21 -0.86
CA GLU A 197 -15.18 -12.29 -1.31
C GLU A 197 -14.92 -12.68 -2.77
N LEU A 198 -14.66 -11.69 -3.63
CA LEU A 198 -14.39 -11.91 -5.05
C LEU A 198 -13.00 -12.51 -5.34
N ILE A 199 -11.97 -12.09 -4.58
CA ILE A 199 -10.57 -12.40 -4.92
C ILE A 199 -9.91 -13.45 -4.01
N LEU A 200 -10.56 -13.85 -2.89
CA LEU A 200 -9.97 -14.79 -1.93
C LEU A 200 -10.22 -16.23 -2.36
N GLU A 201 -9.22 -16.85 -2.95
CA GLU A 201 -9.23 -18.22 -3.44
C GLU A 201 -8.38 -19.12 -2.54
N LYS A 202 -8.89 -20.31 -2.21
CA LYS A 202 -8.13 -21.29 -1.42
C LYS A 202 -7.01 -21.88 -2.28
N ILE A 203 -5.80 -22.01 -1.72
CA ILE A 203 -4.64 -22.62 -2.35
C ILE A 203 -4.68 -24.14 -2.17
#